data_71f6f27e2a9fa35f5e8de7cadfa79899
#
_entry.id   71f6f27e2a9fa35f5e8de7cadfa79899
#
_cell.length_a   1.000
_cell.length_b   1.000
_cell.length_c   1.000
_cell.angle_alpha   90.00
_cell.angle_beta   90.00
_cell.angle_gamma   90.00
#
_symmetry.space_group_name_H-M   'P 1'
#
loop_
_entity.id
_entity.type
_entity.pdbx_description
1 polymer ?
#
loop_
_entity_poly.entity_id
_entity_poly.type
_entity_poly.pdbx_seq_one_letter_code
_entity_poly.pdbx_strand_id
1 'polypeptide(L)'
;MDTSRRRLLVGVGGLSLGAAVSAVQPRQALANETSSVAGSEGGEELVAVAVNDALEGAYGRHKGKRRNHTKGFGTTGYFVGTKEAGQLSRSALFDGDRIEVIGRFSIAGGDPSASDSERSPRGMGLEFRLKNGALHHITMIHTPMFFARTPSTFLDKFLALTKDAATGKADPSKLAAFMKQHPDNAAQFHFLETTNPPASYANCPFYGIHTFRFVDHAGKTTNVRWRFVPEDGEKSLTNAQLVQAPREFLEAAFQDRVKQGPVRWEMIVTIGEPGDSENDPTVLWPAGRREIKAGTLALTSFAPDQASGAYKINFDPMQMADGIEPTDDPVLRFRSSSYAISHSRRQTEV
;
A
#
# COMPACT_ATOMS: atom_id res chain seq x y z
N MET A 1 18.01 83.71 32.07
CA MET A 1 18.06 84.17 30.68
C MET A 1 17.42 83.08 29.88
N ASP A 2 16.14 83.18 29.72
CA ASP A 2 15.33 83.81 28.68
C ASP A 2 15.28 82.90 27.47
N THR A 3 14.29 82.51 26.93
CA THR A 3 12.90 82.81 26.62
C THR A 3 12.37 81.69 25.68
N SER A 4 11.27 81.21 26.01
CA SER A 4 10.00 81.18 25.22
C SER A 4 10.06 81.01 23.69
N ARG A 5 9.37 80.06 23.17
CA ARG A 5 8.14 80.32 22.37
C ARG A 5 7.36 79.05 22.00
N ARG A 6 6.10 79.13 22.37
CA ARG A 6 4.99 78.31 21.92
C ARG A 6 4.84 78.35 20.40
N ARG A 7 4.42 77.22 19.80
CA ARG A 7 3.33 77.25 18.81
C ARG A 7 2.57 75.93 18.77
N LEU A 8 1.29 76.04 18.98
CA LEU A 8 0.24 75.06 18.68
C LEU A 8 0.21 74.81 17.17
N LEU A 9 -0.05 73.59 16.77
CA LEU A 9 -0.86 73.28 15.58
C LEU A 9 -1.60 71.96 15.76
N VAL A 10 -2.83 72.07 15.64
CA VAL A 10 -4.03 71.26 15.51
C VAL A 10 -3.84 69.92 14.77
N GLY A 11 -4.57 68.91 15.29
CA GLY A 11 -4.67 67.54 14.91
C GLY A 11 -5.19 67.20 13.51
N VAL A 12 -4.94 66.00 13.15
CA VAL A 12 -5.83 65.18 12.30
C VAL A 12 -5.73 63.75 12.82
N GLY A 13 -6.85 63.23 13.24
CA GLY A 13 -7.00 61.82 13.65
C GLY A 13 -6.85 60.92 12.44
N GLY A 14 -5.96 59.96 12.54
CA GLY A 14 -5.87 58.82 11.63
C GLY A 14 -6.19 57.54 12.39
N LEU A 15 -7.41 57.06 12.25
CA LEU A 15 -7.79 55.70 12.63
C LEU A 15 -6.99 54.71 11.75
N SER A 16 -5.93 54.14 12.29
CA SER A 16 -5.31 52.95 11.69
C SER A 16 -6.14 51.74 12.11
N LEU A 17 -7.00 51.27 11.22
CA LEU A 17 -7.51 49.90 11.26
C LEU A 17 -6.31 48.97 11.12
N GLY A 18 -5.90 48.37 12.23
CA GLY A 18 -5.00 47.23 12.24
C GLY A 18 -5.73 46.03 11.62
N ALA A 19 -5.52 45.80 10.34
CA ALA A 19 -5.85 44.52 9.73
C ALA A 19 -4.89 43.50 10.33
N ALA A 20 -5.38 42.74 11.32
CA ALA A 20 -4.73 41.50 11.71
C ALA A 20 -4.83 40.53 10.53
N VAL A 21 -3.81 40.54 9.69
CA VAL A 21 -3.61 39.46 8.72
C VAL A 21 -3.19 38.25 9.54
N SER A 22 -4.16 37.41 9.87
CA SER A 22 -3.88 36.05 10.33
C SER A 22 -3.15 35.35 9.19
N ALA A 23 -1.85 35.20 9.34
CA ALA A 23 -1.07 34.34 8.47
C ALA A 23 -1.54 32.89 8.70
N VAL A 24 -2.57 32.48 7.97
CA VAL A 24 -2.94 31.08 7.83
C VAL A 24 -1.74 30.37 7.24
N GLN A 25 -1.14 29.48 8.02
CA GLN A 25 0.02 28.73 7.55
C GLN A 25 -0.40 27.96 6.28
N PRO A 26 0.37 28.00 5.19
CA PRO A 26 -0.03 27.39 3.91
C PRO A 26 -0.36 25.90 4.00
N ARG A 27 0.08 25.23 5.07
CA ARG A 27 -0.17 23.83 5.36
C ARG A 27 -1.61 23.52 5.82
N GLN A 28 -2.25 24.42 6.60
CA GLN A 28 -3.64 24.21 7.03
C GLN A 28 -4.62 24.48 5.89
N ALA A 29 -4.30 25.38 4.98
CA ALA A 29 -5.10 25.63 3.80
C ALA A 29 -5.12 24.42 2.87
N LEU A 30 -3.95 23.78 2.60
CA LEU A 30 -3.89 22.60 1.75
C LEU A 30 -4.60 21.39 2.36
N ALA A 31 -4.47 21.16 3.67
CA ALA A 31 -5.16 20.08 4.37
C ALA A 31 -6.67 20.27 4.44
N ASN A 32 -7.14 21.52 4.60
CA ASN A 32 -8.57 21.82 4.60
C ASN A 32 -9.18 21.77 3.19
N GLU A 33 -8.45 22.22 2.17
CA GLU A 33 -8.91 22.10 0.77
C GLU A 33 -8.97 20.64 0.31
N THR A 34 -7.98 19.81 0.64
CA THR A 34 -8.01 18.37 0.30
C THR A 34 -9.13 17.62 1.04
N SER A 35 -9.46 17.97 2.28
CA SER A 35 -10.57 17.33 3.02
C SER A 35 -11.96 17.71 2.48
N SER A 36 -12.13 18.91 1.95
CA SER A 36 -13.41 19.36 1.37
C SER A 36 -13.62 18.89 -0.06
N VAL A 37 -12.55 18.58 -0.78
CA VAL A 37 -12.55 18.17 -2.20
C VAL A 37 -12.60 16.63 -2.35
N ALA A 38 -12.24 15.86 -1.31
CA ALA A 38 -12.18 14.40 -1.34
C ALA A 38 -13.53 13.67 -1.55
N GLY A 39 -14.65 14.40 -1.62
CA GLY A 39 -15.99 13.86 -1.86
C GLY A 39 -16.46 13.92 -3.32
N SER A 40 -15.64 14.38 -4.26
CA SER A 40 -15.93 14.42 -5.70
C SER A 40 -14.87 13.65 -6.48
N GLU A 41 -15.21 13.08 -7.65
CA GLU A 41 -14.24 12.37 -8.52
C GLU A 41 -12.98 13.21 -8.79
N GLY A 42 -13.13 14.53 -8.99
CA GLY A 42 -12.00 15.45 -9.14
C GLY A 42 -11.15 15.60 -7.87
N GLY A 43 -11.72 15.37 -6.70
CA GLY A 43 -11.03 15.43 -5.42
C GLY A 43 -10.13 14.23 -5.16
N GLU A 44 -10.60 13.04 -5.50
CA GLU A 44 -9.79 11.81 -5.38
C GLU A 44 -8.59 11.83 -6.32
N GLU A 45 -8.76 12.33 -7.54
CA GLU A 45 -7.67 12.44 -8.51
C GLU A 45 -6.59 13.42 -8.02
N LEU A 46 -6.96 14.57 -7.47
CA LEU A 46 -6.02 15.54 -6.89
C LEU A 46 -5.22 14.92 -5.73
N VAL A 47 -5.87 14.17 -4.85
CA VAL A 47 -5.18 13.47 -3.76
C VAL A 47 -4.26 12.38 -4.31
N ALA A 48 -4.65 11.66 -5.37
CA ALA A 48 -3.83 10.65 -6.00
C ALA A 48 -2.57 11.24 -6.66
N VAL A 49 -2.67 12.40 -7.28
CA VAL A 49 -1.51 13.17 -7.78
C VAL A 49 -0.60 13.56 -6.63
N ALA A 50 -1.16 14.18 -5.58
CA ALA A 50 -0.39 14.62 -4.40
C ALA A 50 0.35 13.48 -3.70
N VAL A 51 -0.28 12.29 -3.60
CA VAL A 51 0.35 11.08 -3.06
C VAL A 51 1.55 10.66 -3.90
N ASN A 52 1.42 10.64 -5.22
CA ASN A 52 2.53 10.26 -6.10
C ASN A 52 3.66 11.29 -6.05
N ASP A 53 3.35 12.59 -5.93
CA ASP A 53 4.34 13.65 -5.74
C ASP A 53 5.06 13.53 -4.40
N ALA A 54 4.34 13.20 -3.32
CA ALA A 54 4.92 12.97 -2.01
C ALA A 54 5.84 11.74 -1.99
N LEU A 55 5.48 10.67 -2.71
CA LEU A 55 6.34 9.50 -2.89
C LEU A 55 7.63 9.87 -3.66
N GLU A 56 7.53 10.67 -4.72
CA GLU A 56 8.71 11.20 -5.43
C GLU A 56 9.56 12.11 -4.53
N GLY A 57 8.93 12.91 -3.68
CA GLY A 57 9.63 13.75 -2.69
C GLY A 57 10.36 12.95 -1.61
N ALA A 58 9.80 11.82 -1.19
CA ALA A 58 10.40 10.94 -0.18
C ALA A 58 11.56 10.09 -0.74
N TYR A 59 11.39 9.54 -1.94
CA TYR A 59 12.32 8.54 -2.48
C TYR A 59 13.12 9.00 -3.69
N GLY A 60 12.75 10.12 -4.29
CA GLY A 60 13.29 10.57 -5.57
C GLY A 60 12.47 10.01 -6.76
N ARG A 61 12.65 10.65 -7.90
CA ARG A 61 12.03 10.25 -9.16
C ARG A 61 12.94 9.30 -9.92
N HIS A 62 12.44 8.09 -10.16
CA HIS A 62 13.13 7.07 -10.94
C HIS A 62 12.35 6.81 -12.24
N LYS A 63 12.90 7.29 -13.38
CA LYS A 63 12.26 7.20 -14.70
C LYS A 63 11.86 5.76 -15.04
N GLY A 64 10.66 5.58 -15.56
CA GLY A 64 10.11 4.29 -15.96
C GLY A 64 9.82 3.32 -14.79
N LYS A 65 9.98 3.76 -13.53
CA LYS A 65 9.75 2.91 -12.35
C LYS A 65 8.43 3.27 -11.63
N ARG A 66 7.91 2.31 -10.87
CA ARG A 66 6.78 2.55 -9.97
C ARG A 66 7.16 3.57 -8.90
N ARG A 67 6.20 4.39 -8.44
CA ARG A 67 6.42 5.38 -7.37
C ARG A 67 6.50 4.75 -5.99
N ASN A 68 5.84 3.60 -5.84
CA ASN A 68 5.94 2.75 -4.65
C ASN A 68 6.16 1.30 -5.08
N HIS A 69 6.70 0.46 -4.19
CA HIS A 69 7.07 -0.92 -4.54
C HIS A 69 8.01 -0.98 -5.75
N THR A 70 8.97 -0.08 -5.80
CA THR A 70 9.84 0.14 -6.98
C THR A 70 10.80 -1.01 -7.22
N LYS A 71 11.47 -1.50 -6.15
CA LYS A 71 12.32 -2.69 -6.22
C LYS A 71 11.45 -3.95 -6.22
N GLY A 72 11.72 -4.89 -7.13
CA GLY A 72 11.01 -6.15 -7.20
C GLY A 72 11.39 -6.97 -8.42
N PHE A 73 10.73 -8.11 -8.58
CA PHE A 73 10.93 -9.05 -9.68
C PHE A 73 9.62 -9.76 -10.02
N GLY A 74 9.55 -10.31 -11.23
CA GLY A 74 8.38 -11.00 -11.72
C GLY A 74 8.46 -12.52 -11.58
N THR A 75 7.31 -13.15 -11.63
CA THR A 75 7.13 -14.59 -11.56
C THR A 75 5.87 -14.98 -12.35
N THR A 76 5.77 -16.23 -12.75
CA THR A 76 4.56 -16.80 -13.33
C THR A 76 4.23 -18.12 -12.64
N GLY A 77 3.00 -18.53 -12.76
CA GLY A 77 2.56 -19.79 -12.17
C GLY A 77 1.08 -20.03 -12.40
N TYR A 78 0.44 -20.63 -11.44
CA TYR A 78 -0.99 -20.92 -11.52
C TYR A 78 -1.64 -20.93 -10.13
N PHE A 79 -2.96 -20.77 -10.14
CA PHE A 79 -3.80 -20.91 -8.98
C PHE A 79 -4.86 -21.99 -9.23
N VAL A 80 -5.23 -22.71 -8.18
CA VAL A 80 -6.34 -23.66 -8.18
C VAL A 80 -7.22 -23.35 -6.98
N GLY A 81 -8.43 -22.88 -7.24
CA GLY A 81 -9.43 -22.61 -6.21
C GLY A 81 -10.06 -23.87 -5.67
N THR A 82 -10.74 -23.77 -4.53
CA THR A 82 -11.45 -24.90 -3.91
C THR A 82 -12.97 -24.77 -4.09
N LYS A 83 -13.66 -25.93 -4.13
CA LYS A 83 -15.13 -25.97 -4.15
C LYS A 83 -15.76 -25.33 -2.90
N GLU A 84 -15.08 -25.37 -1.76
CA GLU A 84 -15.58 -24.75 -0.53
C GLU A 84 -15.64 -23.22 -0.68
N ALA A 85 -14.64 -22.60 -1.29
CA ALA A 85 -14.68 -21.17 -1.61
C ALA A 85 -15.74 -20.84 -2.67
N GLY A 86 -15.96 -21.74 -3.65
CA GLY A 86 -17.05 -21.64 -4.63
C GLY A 86 -18.45 -21.66 -4.04
N GLN A 87 -18.64 -22.16 -2.80
CA GLN A 87 -19.90 -22.03 -2.08
C GLN A 87 -20.15 -20.61 -1.53
N LEU A 88 -19.10 -19.84 -1.33
CA LEU A 88 -19.18 -18.47 -0.82
C LEU A 88 -19.11 -17.41 -1.91
N SER A 89 -18.54 -17.76 -3.07
CA SER A 89 -18.38 -16.83 -4.20
C SER A 89 -18.64 -17.55 -5.51
N ARG A 90 -19.45 -16.95 -6.38
CA ARG A 90 -19.68 -17.44 -7.75
C ARG A 90 -18.50 -17.15 -8.70
N SER A 91 -17.38 -16.64 -8.18
CA SER A 91 -16.23 -16.30 -9.00
C SER A 91 -15.60 -17.54 -9.62
N ALA A 92 -15.36 -17.47 -10.94
CA ALA A 92 -14.62 -18.49 -11.66
C ALA A 92 -13.20 -18.76 -11.11
N LEU A 93 -12.72 -17.91 -10.22
CA LEU A 93 -11.48 -18.12 -9.46
C LEU A 93 -11.56 -19.42 -8.62
N PHE A 94 -12.77 -19.87 -8.22
CA PHE A 94 -12.99 -21.00 -7.34
C PHE A 94 -13.64 -22.22 -8.01
N ASP A 95 -13.69 -22.27 -9.33
CA ASP A 95 -14.27 -23.41 -10.08
C ASP A 95 -13.44 -24.71 -9.98
N GLY A 96 -12.23 -24.62 -9.40
CA GLY A 96 -11.30 -25.76 -9.29
C GLY A 96 -10.39 -25.92 -10.52
N ASP A 97 -10.52 -25.06 -11.49
CA ASP A 97 -9.67 -25.04 -12.67
C ASP A 97 -8.28 -24.47 -12.35
N ARG A 98 -7.30 -24.88 -13.15
CA ARG A 98 -5.99 -24.26 -13.15
C ARG A 98 -6.03 -22.94 -13.90
N ILE A 99 -5.79 -21.84 -13.18
CA ILE A 99 -5.81 -20.48 -13.67
C ILE A 99 -4.38 -19.95 -13.78
N GLU A 100 -4.01 -19.41 -14.94
CA GLU A 100 -2.71 -18.76 -15.14
C GLU A 100 -2.56 -17.55 -14.22
N VAL A 101 -1.38 -17.42 -13.61
CA VAL A 101 -1.04 -16.27 -12.74
C VAL A 101 0.26 -15.64 -13.19
N ILE A 102 0.22 -14.30 -13.31
CA ILE A 102 1.43 -13.48 -13.38
C ILE A 102 1.58 -12.77 -12.03
N GLY A 103 2.73 -12.92 -11.40
CA GLY A 103 3.00 -12.38 -10.08
C GLY A 103 4.18 -11.42 -10.08
N ARG A 104 4.22 -10.54 -9.07
CA ARG A 104 5.34 -9.65 -8.78
C ARG A 104 5.58 -9.57 -7.29
N PHE A 105 6.80 -9.83 -6.87
CA PHE A 105 7.28 -9.52 -5.52
C PHE A 105 7.95 -8.15 -5.49
N SER A 106 7.92 -7.50 -4.32
CA SER A 106 8.49 -6.16 -4.17
C SER A 106 8.76 -5.80 -2.71
N ILE A 107 9.56 -4.76 -2.50
CA ILE A 107 9.71 -4.06 -1.23
C ILE A 107 8.93 -2.75 -1.32
N ALA A 108 8.18 -2.38 -0.27
CA ALA A 108 7.50 -1.09 -0.21
C ALA A 108 8.53 0.05 -0.13
N GLY A 109 8.20 1.14 -0.82
CA GLY A 109 9.06 2.30 -0.99
C GLY A 109 9.40 2.55 -2.46
N GLY A 110 9.88 3.76 -2.73
CA GLY A 110 10.20 4.25 -4.08
C GLY A 110 11.66 4.08 -4.48
N ASP A 111 12.53 3.55 -3.62
CA ASP A 111 13.95 3.36 -3.91
C ASP A 111 14.19 2.01 -4.60
N PRO A 112 14.64 2.00 -5.87
CA PRO A 112 14.98 0.76 -6.58
C PRO A 112 16.22 0.06 -6.01
N SER A 113 17.01 0.74 -5.21
CA SER A 113 18.23 0.23 -4.57
C SER A 113 18.05 -0.10 -3.09
N ALA A 114 16.81 -0.12 -2.58
CA ALA A 114 16.53 -0.44 -1.18
C ALA A 114 17.16 -1.76 -0.75
N SER A 115 17.72 -1.82 0.45
CA SER A 115 18.27 -3.06 0.99
C SER A 115 17.16 -4.04 1.38
N ASP A 116 17.38 -5.32 1.09
CA ASP A 116 16.46 -6.37 1.54
C ASP A 116 16.44 -6.53 3.07
N SER A 117 17.41 -5.95 3.77
CA SER A 117 17.46 -5.90 5.23
C SER A 117 16.59 -4.80 5.84
N GLU A 118 16.05 -3.88 5.03
CA GLU A 118 15.17 -2.82 5.54
C GLU A 118 13.90 -3.39 6.16
N ARG A 119 13.47 -2.77 7.27
CA ARG A 119 12.22 -3.06 7.97
C ARG A 119 11.03 -2.38 7.28
N SER A 120 10.82 -2.75 6.02
CA SER A 120 9.78 -2.22 5.15
C SER A 120 8.83 -3.35 4.73
N PRO A 121 7.55 -3.10 4.44
CA PRO A 121 6.63 -4.14 3.96
C PRO A 121 7.11 -4.81 2.67
N ARG A 122 6.98 -6.14 2.59
CA ARG A 122 7.14 -6.92 1.36
C ARG A 122 5.79 -7.04 0.69
N GLY A 123 5.76 -6.86 -0.63
CA GLY A 123 4.54 -6.92 -1.41
C GLY A 123 4.49 -8.11 -2.34
N MET A 124 3.28 -8.62 -2.57
CA MET A 124 2.97 -9.59 -3.62
C MET A 124 1.76 -9.08 -4.40
N GLY A 125 1.93 -8.83 -5.70
CA GLY A 125 0.86 -8.54 -6.65
C GLY A 125 0.63 -9.73 -7.56
N LEU A 126 -0.62 -10.11 -7.79
CA LEU A 126 -1.03 -11.23 -8.62
C LEU A 126 -2.09 -10.78 -9.64
N GLU A 127 -1.93 -11.16 -10.89
CA GLU A 127 -2.95 -11.10 -11.93
C GLU A 127 -3.37 -12.53 -12.27
N PHE A 128 -4.65 -12.84 -12.08
CA PHE A 128 -5.27 -14.11 -12.44
C PHE A 128 -5.97 -13.94 -13.79
N ARG A 129 -5.68 -14.82 -14.74
CA ARG A 129 -6.25 -14.84 -16.08
C ARG A 129 -7.30 -15.91 -16.20
N LEU A 130 -8.55 -15.53 -16.01
CA LEU A 130 -9.66 -16.46 -16.00
C LEU A 130 -9.98 -16.97 -17.41
N LYS A 131 -10.52 -18.19 -17.53
CA LYS A 131 -10.86 -18.83 -18.80
C LYS A 131 -11.88 -18.04 -19.66
N ASN A 132 -12.75 -17.26 -18.99
CA ASN A 132 -13.72 -16.39 -19.65
C ASN A 132 -13.11 -15.07 -20.16
N GLY A 133 -11.78 -14.90 -20.06
CA GLY A 133 -11.07 -13.69 -20.46
C GLY A 133 -11.08 -12.57 -19.42
N ALA A 134 -11.79 -12.73 -18.30
CA ALA A 134 -11.76 -11.75 -17.21
C ALA A 134 -10.42 -11.80 -16.48
N LEU A 135 -10.03 -10.67 -15.91
CA LEU A 135 -8.87 -10.53 -15.05
C LEU A 135 -9.31 -10.31 -13.61
N HIS A 136 -8.55 -10.86 -12.67
CA HIS A 136 -8.68 -10.56 -11.26
C HIS A 136 -7.31 -10.21 -10.68
N HIS A 137 -7.22 -9.11 -9.92
CA HIS A 137 -5.98 -8.71 -9.29
C HIS A 137 -6.06 -8.85 -7.77
N ILE A 138 -5.02 -9.40 -7.18
CA ILE A 138 -4.81 -9.40 -5.73
C ILE A 138 -3.49 -8.71 -5.44
N THR A 139 -3.51 -7.72 -4.56
CA THR A 139 -2.31 -7.04 -4.08
C THR A 139 -2.25 -7.10 -2.56
N MET A 140 -1.13 -7.55 -2.05
CA MET A 140 -0.93 -7.90 -0.65
C MET A 140 0.39 -7.38 -0.12
N ILE A 141 0.47 -7.29 1.20
CA ILE A 141 1.71 -7.04 1.93
C ILE A 141 1.91 -8.10 3.02
N HIS A 142 3.13 -8.24 3.51
CA HIS A 142 3.45 -9.26 4.53
C HIS A 142 3.09 -8.81 5.95
N THR A 143 2.66 -7.57 6.15
CA THR A 143 2.12 -7.11 7.42
C THR A 143 0.62 -7.38 7.47
N PRO A 144 0.07 -7.92 8.57
CA PRO A 144 -1.35 -8.28 8.63
C PRO A 144 -2.30 -7.07 8.73
N MET A 145 -1.76 -5.86 8.91
CA MET A 145 -2.49 -4.60 8.92
C MET A 145 -1.78 -3.55 8.06
N PHE A 146 -2.52 -2.50 7.72
CA PHE A 146 -1.98 -1.33 7.04
C PHE A 146 -1.64 -0.21 8.04
N PHE A 147 -0.92 0.82 7.58
CA PHE A 147 -0.52 1.95 8.42
C PHE A 147 -1.44 3.16 8.32
N ALA A 148 -2.38 3.15 7.41
CA ALA A 148 -3.24 4.29 7.13
C ALA A 148 -4.69 3.85 7.03
N ARG A 149 -5.55 4.54 7.77
CA ARG A 149 -7.00 4.37 7.73
C ARG A 149 -7.64 5.15 6.58
N THR A 150 -7.00 6.23 6.13
CA THR A 150 -7.52 7.11 5.10
C THR A 150 -6.44 7.47 4.07
N PRO A 151 -6.81 7.90 2.85
CA PRO A 151 -5.86 8.43 1.87
C PRO A 151 -5.05 9.64 2.37
N SER A 152 -5.65 10.49 3.22
CA SER A 152 -4.94 11.62 3.83
C SER A 152 -3.85 11.16 4.79
N THR A 153 -4.10 10.17 5.65
CA THR A 153 -3.05 9.57 6.49
C THR A 153 -1.90 9.02 5.65
N PHE A 154 -2.23 8.39 4.51
CA PHE A 154 -1.20 7.92 3.58
C PHE A 154 -0.35 9.08 3.03
N LEU A 155 -1.00 10.15 2.55
CA LEU A 155 -0.33 11.35 2.05
C LEU A 155 0.58 11.98 3.11
N ASP A 156 0.06 12.20 4.31
CA ASP A 156 0.79 12.84 5.42
C ASP A 156 2.06 12.10 5.79
N LYS A 157 2.05 10.76 5.75
CA LYS A 157 3.26 9.95 5.98
C LYS A 157 4.36 10.28 4.98
N PHE A 158 4.04 10.31 3.69
CA PHE A 158 5.06 10.56 2.66
C PHE A 158 5.48 12.02 2.58
N LEU A 159 4.60 12.97 2.93
CA LEU A 159 4.98 14.36 3.15
C LEU A 159 5.97 14.48 4.32
N ALA A 160 5.76 13.73 5.41
CA ALA A 160 6.69 13.71 6.55
C ALA A 160 8.05 13.08 6.20
N LEU A 161 8.07 12.16 5.23
CA LEU A 161 9.28 11.50 4.73
C LEU A 161 9.96 12.25 3.59
N THR A 162 9.37 13.34 3.07
CA THR A 162 9.96 14.15 2.01
C THR A 162 11.33 14.67 2.43
N LYS A 163 12.32 14.46 1.58
CA LYS A 163 13.69 14.88 1.82
C LYS A 163 13.81 16.40 1.69
N ASP A 164 14.53 17.00 2.61
CA ASP A 164 14.93 18.40 2.52
C ASP A 164 15.94 18.57 1.37
N ALA A 165 15.74 19.59 0.53
CA ALA A 165 16.55 19.80 -0.67
C ALA A 165 18.03 20.13 -0.36
N ALA A 166 18.32 20.75 0.79
CA ALA A 166 19.66 21.14 1.18
C ALA A 166 20.45 20.00 1.81
N THR A 167 19.76 19.13 2.59
CA THR A 167 20.40 18.04 3.34
C THR A 167 20.27 16.67 2.67
N GLY A 168 19.32 16.50 1.75
CA GLY A 168 18.98 15.23 1.13
C GLY A 168 18.35 14.21 2.09
N LYS A 169 17.98 14.62 3.31
CA LYS A 169 17.45 13.76 4.37
C LYS A 169 16.05 14.20 4.78
N ALA A 170 15.23 13.25 5.19
CA ALA A 170 13.96 13.55 5.83
C ALA A 170 14.20 14.16 7.22
N ASP A 171 13.34 15.10 7.60
CA ASP A 171 13.37 15.72 8.93
C ASP A 171 12.72 14.78 9.97
N PRO A 172 13.48 14.28 10.95
CA PRO A 172 12.94 13.36 11.95
C PRO A 172 11.78 13.94 12.79
N SER A 173 11.76 15.28 12.96
CA SER A 173 10.70 15.94 13.73
C SER A 173 9.34 15.87 13.02
N LYS A 174 9.33 15.87 11.68
CA LYS A 174 8.12 15.71 10.88
C LYS A 174 7.56 14.29 11.01
N LEU A 175 8.43 13.28 11.00
CA LEU A 175 8.01 11.88 11.21
C LEU A 175 7.47 11.68 12.64
N ALA A 176 8.13 12.26 13.65
CA ALA A 176 7.64 12.20 15.03
C ALA A 176 6.26 12.90 15.18
N ALA A 177 6.06 14.03 14.51
CA ALA A 177 4.77 14.71 14.48
C ALA A 177 3.68 13.86 13.80
N PHE A 178 4.01 13.23 12.67
CA PHE A 178 3.11 12.29 11.99
C PHE A 178 2.70 11.14 12.91
N MET A 179 3.64 10.47 13.56
CA MET A 179 3.37 9.37 14.48
C MET A 179 2.43 9.77 15.61
N LYS A 180 2.57 11.00 16.13
CA LYS A 180 1.69 11.53 17.18
C LYS A 180 0.29 11.84 16.67
N GLN A 181 0.16 12.33 15.45
CA GLN A 181 -1.11 12.73 14.85
C GLN A 181 -1.92 11.53 14.32
N HIS A 182 -1.25 10.44 13.96
CA HIS A 182 -1.83 9.27 13.31
C HIS A 182 -1.57 7.99 14.14
N PRO A 183 -2.25 7.79 15.27
CA PRO A 183 -2.07 6.61 16.11
C PRO A 183 -2.45 5.28 15.40
N ASP A 184 -3.26 5.35 14.36
CA ASP A 184 -3.60 4.22 13.47
C ASP A 184 -2.37 3.60 12.78
N ASN A 185 -1.27 4.37 12.63
CA ASN A 185 0.01 3.85 12.11
C ASN A 185 0.74 2.93 13.09
N ALA A 186 0.44 2.98 14.39
CA ALA A 186 1.27 2.39 15.44
C ALA A 186 1.40 0.86 15.33
N ALA A 187 0.32 0.17 14.96
CA ALA A 187 0.32 -1.30 14.87
C ALA A 187 1.29 -1.82 13.81
N GLN A 188 1.27 -1.27 12.60
CA GLN A 188 2.20 -1.68 11.54
C GLN A 188 3.64 -1.24 11.86
N PHE A 189 3.83 -0.06 12.44
CA PHE A 189 5.15 0.41 12.85
C PHE A 189 5.77 -0.57 13.87
N HIS A 190 5.02 -0.92 14.92
CA HIS A 190 5.47 -1.88 15.93
C HIS A 190 5.79 -3.26 15.32
N PHE A 191 4.93 -3.76 14.42
CA PHE A 191 5.20 -5.02 13.72
C PHE A 191 6.54 -4.98 12.98
N LEU A 192 6.80 -3.91 12.23
CA LEU A 192 8.04 -3.76 11.46
C LEU A 192 9.28 -3.55 12.34
N GLU A 193 9.14 -2.92 13.52
CA GLU A 193 10.26 -2.79 14.47
C GLU A 193 10.64 -4.11 15.13
N THR A 194 9.65 -4.94 15.43
CA THR A 194 9.84 -6.17 16.21
C THR A 194 10.03 -7.43 15.38
N THR A 195 9.63 -7.38 14.10
CA THR A 195 9.73 -8.52 13.18
C THR A 195 10.85 -8.31 12.18
N ASN A 196 11.82 -9.22 12.15
CA ASN A 196 12.89 -9.18 11.16
C ASN A 196 12.35 -9.52 9.75
N PRO A 197 13.03 -9.06 8.70
CA PRO A 197 12.70 -9.43 7.32
C PRO A 197 12.62 -10.95 7.12
N PRO A 198 11.76 -11.42 6.20
CA PRO A 198 11.67 -12.85 5.88
C PRO A 198 12.99 -13.37 5.29
N ALA A 199 13.29 -14.63 5.51
CA ALA A 199 14.49 -15.28 4.96
C ALA A 199 14.43 -15.41 3.42
N SER A 200 13.22 -15.49 2.86
CA SER A 200 12.92 -15.50 1.42
C SER A 200 11.48 -15.06 1.22
N TYR A 201 11.13 -14.60 0.03
CA TYR A 201 9.71 -14.44 -0.33
C TYR A 201 8.94 -15.77 -0.23
N ALA A 202 9.59 -16.92 -0.47
CA ALA A 202 8.99 -18.25 -0.31
C ALA A 202 8.60 -18.59 1.15
N ASN A 203 9.17 -17.89 2.12
CA ASN A 203 8.86 -18.04 3.55
C ASN A 203 8.00 -16.90 4.11
N CYS A 204 7.43 -16.10 3.23
CA CYS A 204 6.72 -14.89 3.61
C CYS A 204 5.21 -15.09 3.50
N PRO A 205 4.43 -14.86 4.57
CA PRO A 205 2.99 -14.76 4.45
C PRO A 205 2.61 -13.42 3.80
N PHE A 206 1.47 -13.38 3.11
CA PHE A 206 0.96 -12.16 2.50
C PHE A 206 -0.51 -11.96 2.84
N TYR A 207 -0.90 -10.74 3.20
CA TYR A 207 -2.23 -10.41 3.66
C TYR A 207 -2.90 -9.42 2.69
N GLY A 208 -4.12 -9.75 2.26
CA GLY A 208 -5.03 -8.79 1.66
C GLY A 208 -5.66 -7.98 2.78
N ILE A 209 -5.03 -6.90 3.15
CA ILE A 209 -5.33 -6.07 4.33
C ILE A 209 -6.75 -5.49 4.38
N HIS A 210 -7.43 -5.44 3.24
CA HIS A 210 -8.79 -4.92 3.11
C HIS A 210 -9.84 -6.02 3.35
N THR A 211 -11.05 -5.59 3.64
CA THR A 211 -12.22 -6.47 3.60
C THR A 211 -12.83 -6.43 2.20
N PHE A 212 -13.26 -7.58 1.71
CA PHE A 212 -13.96 -7.77 0.45
C PHE A 212 -15.28 -8.48 0.71
N ARG A 213 -16.18 -8.46 -0.27
CA ARG A 213 -17.43 -9.19 -0.24
C ARG A 213 -17.37 -10.33 -1.25
N PHE A 214 -17.54 -11.55 -0.78
CA PHE A 214 -17.83 -12.67 -1.66
C PHE A 214 -19.33 -12.72 -1.90
N VAL A 215 -19.72 -12.90 -3.18
CA VAL A 215 -21.12 -12.99 -3.59
C VAL A 215 -21.34 -14.38 -4.19
N ASP A 216 -22.20 -15.17 -3.57
CA ASP A 216 -22.50 -16.52 -4.01
C ASP A 216 -23.49 -16.55 -5.22
N HIS A 217 -23.82 -17.75 -5.71
CA HIS A 217 -24.75 -17.93 -6.84
C HIS A 217 -26.19 -17.49 -6.53
N ALA A 218 -26.56 -17.37 -5.27
CA ALA A 218 -27.88 -16.88 -4.83
C ALA A 218 -27.88 -15.36 -4.59
N GLY A 219 -26.74 -14.68 -4.77
CA GLY A 219 -26.58 -13.25 -4.52
C GLY A 219 -26.35 -12.88 -3.05
N LYS A 220 -26.15 -13.88 -2.17
CA LYS A 220 -25.81 -13.62 -0.76
C LYS A 220 -24.36 -13.13 -0.67
N THR A 221 -24.16 -12.06 0.10
CA THR A 221 -22.85 -11.49 0.37
C THR A 221 -22.27 -12.00 1.67
N THR A 222 -20.94 -12.19 1.69
CA THR A 222 -20.17 -12.57 2.87
C THR A 222 -18.91 -11.72 2.93
N ASN A 223 -18.70 -10.99 4.02
CA ASN A 223 -17.48 -10.25 4.23
C ASN A 223 -16.32 -11.19 4.50
N VAL A 224 -15.21 -10.96 3.82
CA VAL A 224 -14.03 -11.81 3.91
C VAL A 224 -12.74 -10.99 3.92
N ARG A 225 -11.73 -11.54 4.57
CA ARG A 225 -10.32 -11.17 4.37
C ARG A 225 -9.54 -12.40 3.97
N TRP A 226 -8.45 -12.23 3.25
CA TRP A 226 -7.60 -13.36 2.86
C TRP A 226 -6.15 -13.14 3.19
N ARG A 227 -5.45 -14.24 3.35
CA ARG A 227 -4.00 -14.30 3.40
C ARG A 227 -3.47 -15.48 2.62
N PHE A 228 -2.25 -15.37 2.18
CA PHE A 228 -1.52 -16.44 1.53
C PHE A 228 -0.45 -16.94 2.49
N VAL A 229 -0.56 -18.20 2.90
CA VAL A 229 0.33 -18.86 3.87
C VAL A 229 1.33 -19.71 3.09
N PRO A 230 2.66 -19.49 3.27
CA PRO A 230 3.65 -20.25 2.52
C PRO A 230 3.71 -21.72 2.96
N GLU A 231 3.69 -22.67 2.00
CA GLU A 231 3.88 -24.10 2.30
C GLU A 231 5.30 -24.41 2.81
N ASP A 232 6.30 -23.61 2.45
CA ASP A 232 7.66 -23.72 2.97
C ASP A 232 7.80 -23.24 4.43
N GLY A 233 6.68 -22.81 5.06
CA GLY A 233 6.62 -22.28 6.41
C GLY A 233 7.14 -20.84 6.53
N GLU A 234 6.61 -20.13 7.52
CA GLU A 234 7.04 -18.75 7.81
C GLU A 234 8.42 -18.76 8.48
N LYS A 235 9.34 -17.94 7.95
CA LYS A 235 10.70 -17.84 8.48
C LYS A 235 11.27 -16.45 8.28
N SER A 236 11.63 -15.82 9.38
CA SER A 236 12.37 -14.54 9.40
C SER A 236 13.85 -14.77 9.70
N LEU A 237 14.69 -13.83 9.29
CA LEU A 237 16.10 -13.84 9.65
C LEU A 237 16.26 -13.61 11.16
N THR A 238 17.22 -14.27 11.79
CA THR A 238 17.69 -13.89 13.12
C THR A 238 18.46 -12.58 13.07
N ASN A 239 18.63 -11.90 14.20
CA ASN A 239 19.44 -10.67 14.24
C ASN A 239 20.86 -10.87 13.73
N ALA A 240 21.48 -12.01 14.06
CA ALA A 240 22.83 -12.36 13.57
C ALA A 240 22.87 -12.55 12.05
N GLN A 241 21.86 -13.21 11.49
CA GLN A 241 21.73 -13.38 10.04
C GLN A 241 21.46 -12.05 9.32
N LEU A 242 20.63 -11.18 9.92
CA LEU A 242 20.29 -9.88 9.33
C LEU A 242 21.53 -8.97 9.19
N VAL A 243 22.45 -8.99 10.16
CA VAL A 243 23.70 -8.22 10.12
C VAL A 243 24.62 -8.70 8.98
N GLN A 244 24.59 -9.99 8.65
CA GLN A 244 25.46 -10.59 7.65
C GLN A 244 24.76 -10.76 6.28
N ALA A 245 23.47 -10.47 6.17
CA ALA A 245 22.70 -10.67 4.96
C ALA A 245 23.22 -9.80 3.81
N PRO A 246 23.41 -10.35 2.61
CA PRO A 246 23.71 -9.56 1.43
C PRO A 246 22.62 -8.51 1.20
N ARG A 247 22.98 -7.40 0.56
CA ARG A 247 22.03 -6.31 0.28
C ARG A 247 20.78 -6.77 -0.51
N GLU A 248 20.94 -7.76 -1.39
CA GLU A 248 19.93 -8.26 -2.33
C GLU A 248 19.73 -9.77 -2.19
N PHE A 249 19.43 -10.22 -0.97
CA PHE A 249 19.32 -11.66 -0.70
C PHE A 249 17.93 -12.25 -1.04
N LEU A 250 16.85 -11.45 -1.00
CA LEU A 250 15.49 -11.98 -1.18
C LEU A 250 15.25 -12.50 -2.60
N GLU A 251 15.74 -11.76 -3.60
CA GLU A 251 15.62 -12.15 -5.01
C GLU A 251 16.41 -13.43 -5.28
N ALA A 252 17.68 -13.49 -4.84
CA ALA A 252 18.53 -14.65 -4.98
C ALA A 252 17.92 -15.89 -4.28
N ALA A 253 17.46 -15.73 -3.05
CA ALA A 253 16.83 -16.82 -2.29
C ALA A 253 15.58 -17.37 -2.97
N PHE A 254 14.72 -16.48 -3.54
CA PHE A 254 13.55 -16.93 -4.29
C PHE A 254 13.93 -17.63 -5.58
N GLN A 255 14.90 -17.09 -6.34
CA GLN A 255 15.39 -17.69 -7.58
C GLN A 255 15.95 -19.10 -7.34
N ASP A 256 16.72 -19.28 -6.28
CA ASP A 256 17.28 -20.60 -5.94
C ASP A 256 16.19 -21.57 -5.47
N ARG A 257 15.19 -21.10 -4.73
CA ARG A 257 14.10 -21.94 -4.26
C ARG A 257 13.20 -22.42 -5.42
N VAL A 258 12.86 -21.54 -6.37
CA VAL A 258 11.97 -21.90 -7.48
C VAL A 258 12.62 -22.89 -8.46
N LYS A 259 13.94 -22.93 -8.56
CA LYS A 259 14.68 -23.95 -9.34
C LYS A 259 14.49 -25.38 -8.79
N GLN A 260 14.16 -25.50 -7.49
CA GLN A 260 13.92 -26.79 -6.84
C GLN A 260 12.48 -27.29 -7.02
N GLY A 261 11.63 -26.50 -7.65
CA GLY A 261 10.23 -26.79 -7.93
C GLY A 261 9.31 -25.65 -7.55
N PRO A 262 8.01 -25.77 -7.81
CA PRO A 262 7.03 -24.71 -7.55
C PRO A 262 7.07 -24.25 -6.10
N VAL A 263 7.06 -22.93 -5.89
CA VAL A 263 6.87 -22.31 -4.58
C VAL A 263 5.38 -22.11 -4.36
N ARG A 264 4.85 -22.58 -3.21
CA ARG A 264 3.41 -22.63 -3.00
C ARG A 264 2.97 -21.85 -1.78
N TRP A 265 1.73 -21.33 -1.89
CA TRP A 265 0.98 -20.71 -0.80
C TRP A 265 -0.44 -21.26 -0.78
N GLU A 266 -0.95 -21.48 0.40
CA GLU A 266 -2.38 -21.71 0.62
C GLU A 266 -3.09 -20.36 0.75
N MET A 267 -4.13 -20.12 -0.06
CA MET A 267 -5.05 -19.00 0.16
C MET A 267 -6.02 -19.37 1.24
N ILE A 268 -5.91 -18.71 2.38
CA ILE A 268 -6.83 -18.85 3.51
C ILE A 268 -7.77 -17.64 3.51
N VAL A 269 -9.06 -17.91 3.52
CA VAL A 269 -10.11 -16.89 3.63
C VAL A 269 -10.68 -16.93 5.03
N THR A 270 -10.62 -15.80 5.72
CA THR A 270 -11.27 -15.57 7.02
C THR A 270 -12.65 -14.97 6.77
N ILE A 271 -13.68 -15.55 7.36
CA ILE A 271 -15.07 -15.13 7.22
C ILE A 271 -15.41 -14.16 8.33
N GLY A 272 -15.89 -12.97 7.94
CA GLY A 272 -16.28 -11.92 8.87
C GLY A 272 -17.59 -12.22 9.59
N GLU A 273 -17.73 -11.66 10.78
CA GLU A 273 -18.95 -11.70 11.59
C GLU A 273 -19.52 -10.30 11.79
N PRO A 274 -20.80 -10.17 12.17
CA PRO A 274 -21.41 -8.87 12.47
C PRO A 274 -20.58 -8.09 13.50
N GLY A 275 -20.25 -6.84 13.16
CA GLY A 275 -19.42 -5.96 14.01
C GLY A 275 -17.93 -5.96 13.69
N ASP A 276 -17.48 -6.83 12.81
CA ASP A 276 -16.09 -6.75 12.31
C ASP A 276 -15.89 -5.50 11.45
N SER A 277 -14.69 -4.90 11.56
CA SER A 277 -14.34 -3.72 10.77
C SER A 277 -14.30 -4.04 9.28
N GLU A 278 -15.14 -3.35 8.48
CA GLU A 278 -15.22 -3.56 7.03
C GLU A 278 -14.34 -2.57 6.25
N ASN A 279 -14.15 -1.35 6.78
CA ASN A 279 -13.60 -0.21 6.04
C ASN A 279 -12.33 0.37 6.68
N ASP A 280 -11.71 -0.36 7.60
CA ASP A 280 -10.48 0.07 8.27
C ASP A 280 -9.40 -1.02 8.15
N PRO A 281 -8.41 -0.84 7.26
CA PRO A 281 -7.35 -1.80 7.05
C PRO A 281 -6.27 -1.76 8.16
N THR A 282 -6.35 -0.84 9.10
CA THR A 282 -5.43 -0.75 10.24
C THR A 282 -5.85 -1.66 11.40
N VAL A 283 -7.10 -2.13 11.40
CA VAL A 283 -7.70 -2.94 12.45
C VAL A 283 -7.74 -4.41 12.05
N LEU A 284 -7.18 -5.27 12.88
CA LEU A 284 -7.29 -6.72 12.75
C LEU A 284 -8.68 -7.18 13.19
N TRP A 285 -9.21 -8.18 12.53
CA TRP A 285 -10.40 -8.88 13.02
C TRP A 285 -10.06 -9.71 14.27
N PRO A 286 -11.03 -9.94 15.17
CA PRO A 286 -10.83 -10.79 16.33
C PRO A 286 -10.36 -12.20 15.93
N ALA A 287 -9.49 -12.78 16.77
CA ALA A 287 -9.05 -14.16 16.59
C ALA A 287 -10.23 -15.14 16.71
N GLY A 288 -10.09 -16.30 16.05
CA GLY A 288 -11.11 -17.36 16.11
C GLY A 288 -12.25 -17.23 15.09
N ARG A 289 -12.20 -16.27 14.17
CA ARG A 289 -13.10 -16.25 13.02
C ARG A 289 -12.94 -17.53 12.20
N ARG A 290 -14.06 -18.01 11.63
CA ARG A 290 -14.03 -19.18 10.75
C ARG A 290 -13.10 -18.93 9.57
N GLU A 291 -12.28 -19.92 9.25
CA GLU A 291 -11.37 -19.89 8.11
C GLU A 291 -11.62 -21.08 7.20
N ILE A 292 -11.41 -20.86 5.90
CA ILE A 292 -11.43 -21.91 4.89
C ILE A 292 -10.19 -21.82 4.02
N LYS A 293 -9.72 -22.95 3.51
CA LYS A 293 -8.75 -22.98 2.42
C LYS A 293 -9.49 -22.68 1.12
N ALA A 294 -9.21 -21.53 0.52
CA ALA A 294 -9.87 -21.08 -0.71
C ALA A 294 -9.12 -21.51 -1.98
N GLY A 295 -7.86 -21.88 -1.89
CA GLY A 295 -7.09 -22.33 -3.04
C GLY A 295 -5.60 -22.50 -2.75
N THR A 296 -4.87 -22.89 -3.78
CA THR A 296 -3.41 -23.01 -3.75
C THR A 296 -2.81 -22.24 -4.92
N LEU A 297 -1.92 -21.30 -4.61
CA LEU A 297 -1.06 -20.61 -5.55
C LEU A 297 0.24 -21.42 -5.70
N ALA A 298 0.70 -21.65 -6.94
CA ALA A 298 1.98 -22.27 -7.25
C ALA A 298 2.74 -21.39 -8.25
N LEU A 299 3.85 -20.80 -7.82
CA LEU A 299 4.73 -19.99 -8.67
C LEU A 299 5.89 -20.85 -9.15
N THR A 300 6.16 -20.83 -10.46
CA THR A 300 7.03 -21.80 -11.14
C THR A 300 8.21 -21.16 -11.86
N SER A 301 8.30 -19.82 -11.85
CA SER A 301 9.36 -19.11 -12.55
C SER A 301 9.87 -17.92 -11.77
N PHE A 302 11.00 -17.42 -12.20
CA PHE A 302 11.58 -16.15 -11.81
C PHE A 302 11.96 -15.36 -13.07
N ALA A 303 11.75 -14.07 -13.07
CA ALA A 303 12.24 -13.17 -14.10
C ALA A 303 12.62 -11.81 -13.49
N PRO A 304 13.77 -11.21 -13.88
CA PRO A 304 14.09 -9.84 -13.48
C PRO A 304 12.95 -8.88 -13.83
N ASP A 305 12.74 -7.83 -13.01
CA ASP A 305 11.55 -6.96 -13.10
C ASP A 305 11.26 -6.48 -14.53
N GLN A 306 12.23 -5.87 -15.20
CA GLN A 306 12.05 -5.32 -16.56
C GLN A 306 11.86 -6.37 -17.66
N ALA A 307 12.37 -7.58 -17.46
CA ALA A 307 12.21 -8.69 -18.38
C ALA A 307 10.90 -9.47 -18.17
N SER A 308 10.19 -9.20 -17.08
CA SER A 308 8.96 -9.91 -16.71
C SER A 308 7.72 -9.29 -17.33
N GLY A 309 6.72 -10.12 -17.65
CA GLY A 309 5.37 -9.66 -18.01
C GLY A 309 4.74 -8.78 -16.92
N ALA A 310 5.06 -9.05 -15.65
CA ALA A 310 4.58 -8.29 -14.50
C ALA A 310 5.01 -6.81 -14.50
N TYR A 311 6.10 -6.46 -15.17
CA TYR A 311 6.56 -5.07 -15.26
C TYR A 311 5.52 -4.15 -15.89
N LYS A 312 4.80 -4.62 -16.91
CA LYS A 312 3.79 -3.84 -17.66
C LYS A 312 2.43 -3.76 -16.94
N ILE A 313 2.14 -4.68 -16.03
CA ILE A 313 0.84 -4.76 -15.35
C ILE A 313 0.69 -3.63 -14.33
N ASN A 314 -0.47 -2.97 -14.36
CA ASN A 314 -0.96 -2.16 -13.26
C ASN A 314 -1.78 -3.06 -12.35
N PHE A 315 -1.18 -3.57 -11.27
CA PHE A 315 -1.87 -4.47 -10.32
C PHE A 315 -2.91 -3.70 -9.49
N ASP A 316 -4.00 -3.28 -10.15
CA ASP A 316 -5.08 -2.53 -9.52
C ASP A 316 -5.98 -3.46 -8.70
N PRO A 317 -6.07 -3.31 -7.36
CA PRO A 317 -6.90 -4.17 -6.53
C PRO A 317 -8.41 -4.03 -6.79
N MET A 318 -8.83 -3.00 -7.54
CA MET A 318 -10.22 -2.82 -7.97
C MET A 318 -10.56 -3.59 -9.25
N GLN A 319 -9.56 -4.21 -9.92
CA GLN A 319 -9.79 -5.14 -11.02
C GLN A 319 -10.23 -6.50 -10.45
N MET A 320 -11.54 -6.67 -10.25
CA MET A 320 -12.12 -7.85 -9.60
C MET A 320 -12.93 -8.68 -10.58
N ALA A 321 -12.85 -10.01 -10.43
CA ALA A 321 -13.73 -10.93 -11.13
C ALA A 321 -15.13 -10.91 -10.51
N ASP A 322 -16.16 -11.27 -11.29
CA ASP A 322 -17.52 -11.45 -10.79
C ASP A 322 -17.55 -12.38 -9.57
N GLY A 323 -18.42 -12.08 -8.61
CA GLY A 323 -18.51 -12.80 -7.35
C GLY A 323 -17.54 -12.31 -6.27
N ILE A 324 -16.73 -11.28 -6.55
CA ILE A 324 -15.86 -10.60 -5.58
C ILE A 324 -16.08 -9.09 -5.73
N GLU A 325 -16.43 -8.43 -4.63
CA GLU A 325 -16.76 -7.00 -4.60
C GLU A 325 -15.94 -6.26 -3.53
N PRO A 326 -15.65 -4.96 -3.75
CA PRO A 326 -15.01 -4.14 -2.73
C PRO A 326 -15.99 -3.74 -1.65
N THR A 327 -15.48 -3.42 -0.48
CA THR A 327 -16.20 -2.64 0.54
C THR A 327 -16.09 -1.14 0.27
N ASP A 328 -16.61 -0.33 1.20
CA ASP A 328 -16.47 1.13 1.17
C ASP A 328 -15.21 1.62 1.89
N ASP A 329 -14.19 0.74 2.02
CA ASP A 329 -12.88 1.10 2.52
C ASP A 329 -12.26 2.22 1.66
N PRO A 330 -12.07 3.43 2.21
CA PRO A 330 -11.60 4.58 1.45
C PRO A 330 -10.18 4.37 0.91
N VAL A 331 -9.34 3.59 1.61
CA VAL A 331 -7.99 3.28 1.14
C VAL A 331 -8.03 2.32 -0.04
N LEU A 332 -8.88 1.28 0.02
CA LEU A 332 -9.04 0.33 -1.09
C LEU A 332 -9.47 1.04 -2.38
N ARG A 333 -10.51 1.86 -2.29
CA ARG A 333 -11.06 2.61 -3.44
C ARG A 333 -10.05 3.60 -4.02
N PHE A 334 -9.38 4.35 -3.17
CA PHE A 334 -8.35 5.32 -3.55
C PHE A 334 -7.17 4.69 -4.29
N ARG A 335 -6.85 3.42 -4.03
CA ARG A 335 -5.69 2.75 -4.65
C ARG A 335 -5.76 2.75 -6.17
N SER A 336 -6.94 2.58 -6.76
CA SER A 336 -7.11 2.55 -8.23
C SER A 336 -6.59 3.84 -8.88
N SER A 337 -7.04 5.00 -8.41
CA SER A 337 -6.62 6.32 -8.92
C SER A 337 -5.11 6.53 -8.73
N SER A 338 -4.58 6.23 -7.56
CA SER A 338 -3.14 6.38 -7.27
C SER A 338 -2.27 5.46 -8.13
N TYR A 339 -2.71 4.22 -8.37
CA TYR A 339 -2.01 3.26 -9.23
C TYR A 339 -2.05 3.68 -10.70
N ALA A 340 -3.18 4.22 -11.18
CA ALA A 340 -3.32 4.73 -12.54
C ALA A 340 -2.34 5.89 -12.79
N ILE A 341 -2.23 6.86 -11.87
CA ILE A 341 -1.28 7.97 -11.97
C ILE A 341 0.17 7.44 -12.00
N SER A 342 0.55 6.56 -11.07
CA SER A 342 1.88 5.94 -11.04
C SER A 342 2.18 5.18 -12.34
N HIS A 343 1.19 4.46 -12.87
CA HIS A 343 1.33 3.70 -14.11
C HIS A 343 1.51 4.64 -15.32
N SER A 344 0.67 5.67 -15.45
CA SER A 344 0.76 6.67 -16.53
C SER A 344 2.12 7.35 -16.53
N ARG A 345 2.60 7.85 -15.38
CA ARG A 345 3.93 8.46 -15.26
C ARG A 345 5.03 7.51 -15.71
N ARG A 346 4.95 6.25 -15.30
CA ARG A 346 5.94 5.23 -15.68
C ARG A 346 5.98 4.98 -17.19
N GLN A 347 4.86 5.01 -17.87
CA GLN A 347 4.78 4.77 -19.31
C GLN A 347 5.28 5.97 -20.14
N THR A 348 5.08 7.19 -19.66
CA THR A 348 5.44 8.42 -20.37
C THR A 348 6.90 8.86 -20.16
N GLU A 349 7.61 8.27 -19.22
CA GLU A 349 8.99 8.63 -18.85
C GLU A 349 10.06 7.76 -19.52
N VAL A 350 9.70 6.88 -20.39
CA VAL A 350 10.62 5.94 -21.09
C VAL A 350 11.39 6.64 -22.18
#